data_6592ab88d68028e338e6c85f99a1b533
#
_entry.id   6592ab88d68028e338e6c85f99a1b533
#
_cell.length_a   1.000
_cell.length_b   1.000
_cell.length_c   1.000
_cell.angle_alpha   90.00
_cell.angle_beta   90.00
_cell.angle_gamma   90.00
#
_symmetry.space_group_name_H-M   'P 1'
#
loop_
_entity.id
_entity.type
_entity.pdbx_description
1 polymer ?
#
loop_
_entity_poly.entity_id
_entity_poly.type
_entity_poly.pdbx_seq_one_letter_code
_entity_poly.pdbx_strand_id
1 'polypeptide(L)'
;MSQPNLDHILAQLKAAQGNPQALTLATLNIVLEARGPQLRPLIEAAAIPHWFDRDILTALLPEHAISEETFTALTALPMIEPFQGKGWNVHESTRLALRHWLAAEHPERLRELSAHAADHFHPQPDAEVETLYHRLLADPEHAAGQVGD
;
A
#
# COMPACT_ATOMS: atom_id res chain seq x y z
N MET A 1 -10.71 17.12 17.38
CA MET A 1 -9.56 16.69 16.55
C MET A 1 -8.32 16.64 17.44
N SER A 2 -7.77 15.44 17.59
CA SER A 2 -6.58 15.29 18.42
C SER A 2 -5.33 15.67 17.61
N GLN A 3 -4.50 16.52 18.16
CA GLN A 3 -3.21 16.81 17.57
C GLN A 3 -2.22 15.72 17.99
N PRO A 4 -1.28 15.35 17.10
CA PRO A 4 -0.26 14.38 17.48
C PRO A 4 0.53 14.88 18.68
N ASN A 5 0.86 13.98 19.59
CA ASN A 5 1.70 14.30 20.72
C ASN A 5 3.12 14.55 20.21
N LEU A 6 3.66 15.73 20.48
CA LEU A 6 4.98 16.13 20.02
C LEU A 6 6.08 15.17 20.52
N ASP A 7 5.97 14.74 21.77
CA ASP A 7 6.94 13.81 22.36
C ASP A 7 6.91 12.46 21.64
N HIS A 8 5.71 11.99 21.26
CA HIS A 8 5.55 10.76 20.52
C HIS A 8 6.16 10.87 19.11
N ILE A 9 5.92 11.99 18.44
CA ILE A 9 6.50 12.27 17.12
C ILE A 9 8.03 12.27 17.19
N LEU A 10 8.59 12.99 18.16
CA LEU A 10 10.03 13.05 18.33
C LEU A 10 10.64 11.69 18.64
N ALA A 11 9.96 10.89 19.46
CA ALA A 11 10.40 9.53 19.79
C ALA A 11 10.42 8.65 18.53
N GLN A 12 9.38 8.74 17.69
CA GLN A 12 9.31 7.97 16.44
C GLN A 12 10.44 8.37 15.49
N LEU A 13 10.67 9.67 15.31
CA LEU A 13 11.71 10.17 14.43
C LEU A 13 13.10 9.78 14.91
N LYS A 14 13.32 9.85 16.22
CA LYS A 14 14.59 9.46 16.83
C LYS A 14 14.85 7.96 16.67
N ALA A 15 13.82 7.15 16.89
CA ALA A 15 13.92 5.69 16.73
C ALA A 15 14.19 5.29 15.28
N ALA A 16 13.72 6.09 14.32
CA ALA A 16 13.91 5.83 12.90
C ALA A 16 15.23 6.40 12.35
N GLN A 17 16.00 7.10 13.18
CA GLN A 17 17.24 7.74 12.75
C GLN A 17 18.22 6.70 12.19
N GLY A 18 18.76 6.97 11.00
CA GLY A 18 19.68 6.05 10.34
C GLY A 18 19.03 4.95 9.52
N ASN A 19 17.70 4.87 9.51
CA ASN A 19 16.97 3.88 8.72
C ASN A 19 15.93 4.61 7.84
N PRO A 20 16.20 4.75 6.52
CA PRO A 20 15.29 5.49 5.64
C PRO A 20 13.88 4.93 5.59
N GLN A 21 13.71 3.61 5.61
CA GLN A 21 12.38 3.00 5.58
C GLN A 21 11.62 3.27 6.88
N ALA A 22 12.28 3.15 8.02
CA ALA A 22 11.66 3.45 9.31
C ALA A 22 11.26 4.93 9.39
N LEU A 23 12.09 5.83 8.87
CA LEU A 23 11.77 7.25 8.82
C LEU A 23 10.55 7.51 7.93
N THR A 24 10.46 6.86 6.78
CA THR A 24 9.33 6.97 5.87
C THR A 24 8.04 6.50 6.57
N LEU A 25 8.09 5.38 7.28
CA LEU A 25 6.93 4.85 8.01
C LEU A 25 6.53 5.78 9.16
N ALA A 26 7.49 6.33 9.88
CA ALA A 26 7.22 7.28 10.96
C ALA A 26 6.52 8.54 10.41
N THR A 27 6.98 9.05 9.28
CA THR A 27 6.34 10.18 8.60
C THR A 27 4.92 9.85 8.18
N LEU A 28 4.72 8.67 7.59
CA LEU A 28 3.39 8.21 7.22
C LEU A 28 2.46 8.15 8.43
N ASN A 29 2.92 7.59 9.53
CA ASN A 29 2.11 7.49 10.76
C ASN A 29 1.70 8.86 11.27
N ILE A 30 2.59 9.84 11.22
CA ILE A 30 2.29 11.21 11.62
C ILE A 30 1.19 11.80 10.74
N VAL A 31 1.30 11.62 9.44
CA VAL A 31 0.31 12.12 8.48
C VAL A 31 -1.06 11.46 8.72
N LEU A 32 -1.08 10.15 8.92
CA LEU A 32 -2.33 9.42 9.15
C LEU A 32 -2.98 9.82 10.46
N GLU A 33 -2.21 10.06 11.52
CA GLU A 33 -2.78 10.56 12.79
C GLU A 33 -3.45 11.92 12.60
N ALA A 34 -2.87 12.78 11.76
CA ALA A 34 -3.40 14.11 11.50
C ALA A 34 -4.57 14.11 10.52
N ARG A 35 -4.54 13.26 9.50
CA ARG A 35 -5.53 13.26 8.41
C ARG A 35 -6.67 12.27 8.61
N GLY A 36 -6.42 11.17 9.32
CA GLY A 36 -7.43 10.16 9.61
C GLY A 36 -6.83 8.76 9.67
N PRO A 37 -6.78 8.16 10.87
CA PRO A 37 -6.24 6.79 11.04
C PRO A 37 -6.99 5.73 10.25
N GLN A 38 -8.26 5.98 9.91
CA GLN A 38 -9.08 5.06 9.13
C GLN A 38 -8.56 4.86 7.70
N LEU A 39 -7.67 5.74 7.22
CA LEU A 39 -7.06 5.61 5.90
C LEU A 39 -5.93 4.58 5.88
N ARG A 40 -5.48 4.09 7.02
CA ARG A 40 -4.37 3.14 7.12
C ARG A 40 -4.58 1.87 6.30
N PRO A 41 -5.72 1.14 6.45
CA PRO A 41 -5.94 -0.04 5.63
C PRO A 41 -5.94 0.25 4.13
N LEU A 42 -6.44 1.42 3.75
CA LEU A 42 -6.53 1.81 2.34
C LEU A 42 -5.15 2.06 1.74
N ILE A 43 -4.29 2.80 2.45
CA ILE A 43 -2.95 3.07 1.91
C ILE A 43 -2.07 1.81 1.92
N GLU A 44 -2.25 0.92 2.88
CA GLU A 44 -1.58 -0.38 2.88
C GLU A 44 -1.93 -1.17 1.64
N ALA A 45 -3.21 -1.23 1.30
CA ALA A 45 -3.67 -1.91 0.09
C ALA A 45 -3.19 -1.20 -1.17
N ALA A 46 -3.29 0.13 -1.21
CA ALA A 46 -2.87 0.93 -2.37
C ALA A 46 -1.36 0.79 -2.66
N ALA A 47 -0.56 0.44 -1.66
CA ALA A 47 0.88 0.27 -1.81
C ALA A 47 1.27 -1.06 -2.49
N ILE A 48 0.33 -1.98 -2.66
CA ILE A 48 0.61 -3.29 -3.26
C ILE A 48 0.82 -3.20 -4.77
N PRO A 49 -0.14 -2.62 -5.56
CA PRO A 49 0.10 -2.47 -7.00
C PRO A 49 1.00 -1.26 -7.28
N HIS A 50 1.46 -1.16 -8.53
CA HIS A 50 2.24 0.00 -8.94
C HIS A 50 1.37 1.23 -9.18
N TRP A 51 0.09 1.04 -9.42
CA TRP A 51 -0.90 2.08 -9.59
C TRP A 51 -2.25 1.57 -9.14
N PHE A 52 -3.17 2.48 -8.81
CA PHE A 52 -4.50 2.10 -8.36
C PHE A 52 -5.54 3.14 -8.75
N ASP A 53 -6.77 2.68 -8.84
CA ASP A 53 -7.95 3.52 -8.88
C ASP A 53 -8.94 3.00 -7.85
N ARG A 54 -10.14 3.56 -7.81
CA ARG A 54 -11.14 3.13 -6.83
C ARG A 54 -11.57 1.68 -7.04
N ASP A 55 -11.68 1.23 -8.29
CA ASP A 55 -12.08 -0.13 -8.62
C ASP A 55 -11.02 -1.14 -8.15
N ILE A 56 -9.75 -0.84 -8.40
CA ILE A 56 -8.65 -1.68 -7.94
C ILE A 56 -8.65 -1.77 -6.42
N LEU A 57 -8.78 -0.63 -5.75
CA LEU A 57 -8.78 -0.58 -4.30
C LEU A 57 -9.95 -1.36 -3.71
N THR A 58 -11.13 -1.27 -4.32
CA THR A 58 -12.30 -2.05 -3.93
C THR A 58 -12.05 -3.55 -4.08
N ALA A 59 -11.37 -3.95 -5.16
CA ALA A 59 -11.02 -5.36 -5.39
C ALA A 59 -10.03 -5.87 -4.35
N LEU A 60 -9.10 -5.02 -3.90
CA LEU A 60 -8.11 -5.37 -2.88
C LEU A 60 -8.73 -5.48 -1.49
N LEU A 61 -9.78 -4.71 -1.23
CA LEU A 61 -10.44 -4.63 0.08
C LEU A 61 -11.93 -4.93 -0.07
N PRO A 62 -12.31 -6.17 -0.43
CA PRO A 62 -13.73 -6.49 -0.69
C PRO A 62 -14.62 -6.32 0.53
N GLU A 63 -14.06 -6.35 1.73
CA GLU A 63 -14.81 -6.19 2.97
C GLU A 63 -15.02 -4.72 3.35
N HIS A 64 -14.38 -3.79 2.63
CA HIS A 64 -14.49 -2.37 2.90
C HIS A 64 -15.37 -1.68 1.88
N ALA A 65 -16.30 -0.87 2.36
CA ALA A 65 -17.08 0.02 1.48
C ALA A 65 -16.30 1.31 1.30
N ILE A 66 -15.69 1.48 0.13
CA ILE A 66 -14.88 2.65 -0.16
C ILE A 66 -15.74 3.70 -0.86
N SER A 67 -16.19 4.70 -0.12
CA SER A 67 -16.98 5.79 -0.66
C SER A 67 -16.09 6.73 -1.48
N GLU A 68 -16.74 7.52 -2.34
CA GLU A 68 -16.05 8.57 -3.09
C GLU A 68 -15.34 9.54 -2.16
N GLU A 69 -15.99 9.88 -1.06
CA GLU A 69 -15.44 10.79 -0.05
C GLU A 69 -14.17 10.21 0.60
N THR A 70 -14.22 8.94 0.97
CA THR A 70 -13.06 8.26 1.55
C THR A 70 -11.92 8.16 0.54
N PHE A 71 -12.24 7.82 -0.71
CA PHE A 71 -11.24 7.75 -1.77
C PHE A 71 -10.60 9.12 -2.03
N THR A 72 -11.39 10.19 -2.01
CA THR A 72 -10.88 11.55 -2.16
C THR A 72 -9.93 11.90 -1.02
N ALA A 73 -10.26 11.53 0.21
CA ALA A 73 -9.40 11.75 1.36
C ALA A 73 -8.07 11.01 1.21
N LEU A 74 -8.11 9.77 0.71
CA LEU A 74 -6.91 8.97 0.47
C LEU A 74 -6.01 9.63 -0.58
N THR A 75 -6.57 10.03 -1.72
CA THR A 75 -5.78 10.62 -2.81
C THR A 75 -5.28 12.03 -2.50
N ALA A 76 -5.79 12.65 -1.44
CA ALA A 76 -5.32 13.94 -0.96
C ALA A 76 -4.08 13.82 -0.07
N LEU A 77 -3.66 12.60 0.30
CA LEU A 77 -2.47 12.40 1.13
C LEU A 77 -1.21 12.81 0.34
N PRO A 78 -0.21 13.42 1.01
CA PRO A 78 0.98 13.92 0.31
C PRO A 78 1.84 12.84 -0.36
N MET A 79 1.75 11.59 0.09
CA MET A 79 2.50 10.48 -0.50
C MET A 79 1.76 9.81 -1.65
N ILE A 80 0.60 10.31 -2.05
CA ILE A 80 -0.16 9.79 -3.18
C ILE A 80 -0.19 10.84 -4.28
N GLU A 81 0.13 10.42 -5.50
CA GLU A 81 0.22 11.31 -6.65
C GLU A 81 -0.57 10.75 -7.84
N PRO A 82 -1.03 11.61 -8.75
CA PRO A 82 -1.67 11.14 -9.97
C PRO A 82 -0.72 10.30 -10.81
N PHE A 83 -1.23 9.20 -11.37
CA PHE A 83 -0.50 8.36 -12.32
C PHE A 83 -1.20 8.51 -13.65
N GLN A 84 -0.58 9.23 -14.55
CA GLN A 84 -1.20 9.66 -15.80
C GLN A 84 -1.77 8.48 -16.60
N GLY A 85 -3.06 8.57 -16.91
CA GLY A 85 -3.77 7.56 -17.70
C GLY A 85 -4.21 6.32 -16.93
N LYS A 86 -3.85 6.19 -15.65
CA LYS A 86 -4.15 4.98 -14.89
C LYS A 86 -4.74 5.23 -13.49
N GLY A 87 -4.84 6.47 -13.06
CA GLY A 87 -5.38 6.82 -11.76
C GLY A 87 -4.34 7.43 -10.84
N TRP A 88 -3.84 6.67 -9.85
CA TRP A 88 -2.99 7.18 -8.79
C TRP A 88 -1.90 6.16 -8.45
N ASN A 89 -0.85 6.63 -7.80
CA ASN A 89 0.15 5.73 -7.24
C ASN A 89 0.64 6.25 -5.89
N VAL A 90 1.03 5.32 -5.03
CA VAL A 90 1.73 5.66 -3.80
C VAL A 90 3.19 5.91 -4.16
N HIS A 91 3.76 6.99 -3.63
CA HIS A 91 5.17 7.32 -3.84
C HIS A 91 6.04 6.09 -3.59
N GLU A 92 7.03 5.86 -4.45
CA GLU A 92 7.84 4.65 -4.40
C GLU A 92 8.46 4.39 -3.04
N SER A 93 9.03 5.40 -2.40
CA SER A 93 9.65 5.22 -1.08
C SER A 93 8.64 4.76 -0.02
N THR A 94 7.43 5.32 -0.04
CA THR A 94 6.36 4.92 0.88
C THR A 94 5.86 3.53 0.54
N ARG A 95 5.68 3.24 -0.75
CA ARG A 95 5.21 1.93 -1.22
C ARG A 95 6.16 0.82 -0.78
N LEU A 96 7.45 1.01 -1.00
CA LEU A 96 8.46 0.01 -0.63
C LEU A 96 8.55 -0.16 0.89
N ALA A 97 8.48 0.94 1.64
CA ALA A 97 8.52 0.87 3.10
C ALA A 97 7.31 0.13 3.67
N LEU A 98 6.11 0.40 3.14
CA LEU A 98 4.89 -0.29 3.58
C LEU A 98 4.93 -1.77 3.23
N ARG A 99 5.36 -2.11 2.02
CA ARG A 99 5.46 -3.51 1.61
C ARG A 99 6.47 -4.27 2.46
N HIS A 100 7.61 -3.66 2.75
CA HIS A 100 8.62 -4.26 3.62
C HIS A 100 8.08 -4.47 5.04
N TRP A 101 7.37 -3.47 5.57
CA TRP A 101 6.75 -3.55 6.87
C TRP A 101 5.69 -4.65 6.93
N LEU A 102 4.83 -4.73 5.92
CA LEU A 102 3.82 -5.79 5.84
C LEU A 102 4.46 -7.17 5.78
N ALA A 103 5.52 -7.32 4.99
CA ALA A 103 6.22 -8.60 4.88
C ALA A 103 6.81 -9.04 6.22
N ALA A 104 7.33 -8.09 7.00
CA ALA A 104 7.96 -8.37 8.29
C ALA A 104 6.94 -8.59 9.42
N GLU A 105 5.89 -7.77 9.46
CA GLU A 105 4.96 -7.74 10.60
C GLU A 105 3.61 -8.40 10.31
N HIS A 106 3.17 -8.40 9.05
CA HIS A 106 1.86 -8.94 8.65
C HIS A 106 1.96 -9.68 7.31
N PRO A 107 2.77 -10.76 7.23
CA PRO A 107 3.00 -11.44 5.96
C PRO A 107 1.73 -12.06 5.35
N GLU A 108 0.79 -12.50 6.18
CA GLU A 108 -0.47 -13.07 5.70
C GLU A 108 -1.32 -12.00 5.02
N ARG A 109 -1.34 -10.79 5.57
CA ARG A 109 -2.07 -9.68 4.97
C ARG A 109 -1.45 -9.28 3.62
N LEU A 110 -0.13 -9.27 3.52
CA LEU A 110 0.56 -9.00 2.26
C LEU A 110 0.18 -10.02 1.20
N ARG A 111 0.14 -11.31 1.55
CA ARG A 111 -0.23 -12.38 0.64
C ARG A 111 -1.68 -12.24 0.18
N GLU A 112 -2.59 -11.95 1.10
CA GLU A 112 -4.01 -11.78 0.80
C GLU A 112 -4.24 -10.61 -0.16
N LEU A 113 -3.65 -9.46 0.13
CA LEU A 113 -3.76 -8.29 -0.75
C LEU A 113 -3.16 -8.56 -2.12
N SER A 114 -2.01 -9.22 -2.17
CA SER A 114 -1.34 -9.56 -3.42
C SER A 114 -2.15 -10.56 -4.25
N ALA A 115 -2.80 -11.53 -3.59
CA ALA A 115 -3.67 -12.48 -4.27
C ALA A 115 -4.88 -11.78 -4.89
N HIS A 116 -5.51 -10.86 -4.15
CA HIS A 116 -6.64 -10.09 -4.67
C HIS A 116 -6.21 -9.23 -5.86
N ALA A 117 -5.02 -8.64 -5.80
CA ALA A 117 -4.49 -7.85 -6.91
C ALA A 117 -4.24 -8.71 -8.14
N ALA A 118 -3.65 -9.89 -7.97
CA ALA A 118 -3.42 -10.83 -9.07
C ALA A 118 -4.73 -11.24 -9.75
N ASP A 119 -5.76 -11.52 -8.95
CA ASP A 119 -7.07 -11.89 -9.48
C ASP A 119 -7.71 -10.75 -10.27
N HIS A 120 -7.57 -9.52 -9.78
CA HIS A 120 -8.12 -8.36 -10.45
C HIS A 120 -7.44 -8.10 -11.80
N PHE A 121 -6.11 -8.20 -11.86
CA PHE A 121 -5.34 -7.90 -13.07
C PHE A 121 -5.32 -9.05 -14.07
N HIS A 122 -5.52 -10.28 -13.62
CA HIS A 122 -5.42 -11.47 -14.48
C HIS A 122 -6.23 -11.39 -15.78
N PRO A 123 -7.49 -10.93 -15.79
CA PRO A 123 -8.27 -10.89 -17.04
C PRO A 123 -7.95 -9.71 -17.95
N GLN A 124 -7.04 -8.82 -17.55
CA GLN A 124 -6.72 -7.62 -18.31
C GLN A 124 -5.51 -7.86 -19.21
N PRO A 125 -5.65 -7.70 -20.55
CA PRO A 125 -4.54 -8.01 -21.49
C PRO A 125 -3.26 -7.23 -21.23
N ASP A 126 -3.38 -5.99 -20.75
CA ASP A 126 -2.23 -5.12 -20.52
C ASP A 126 -1.64 -5.25 -19.13
N ALA A 127 -2.10 -6.23 -18.35
CA ALA A 127 -1.72 -6.36 -16.95
C ALA A 127 -0.96 -7.67 -16.64
N GLU A 128 -0.37 -8.32 -17.65
CA GLU A 128 0.36 -9.58 -17.45
C GLU A 128 1.51 -9.44 -16.45
N VAL A 129 2.27 -8.35 -16.54
CA VAL A 129 3.40 -8.10 -15.65
C VAL A 129 2.90 -7.87 -14.22
N GLU A 130 1.84 -7.09 -14.05
CA GLU A 130 1.24 -6.86 -12.74
C GLU A 130 0.70 -8.15 -12.13
N THR A 131 0.03 -8.98 -12.94
CA THR A 131 -0.50 -10.26 -12.49
C THR A 131 0.63 -11.17 -11.99
N LEU A 132 1.69 -11.30 -12.75
CA LEU A 132 2.84 -12.12 -12.37
C LEU A 132 3.49 -11.59 -11.10
N TYR A 133 3.69 -10.28 -11.02
CA TYR A 133 4.27 -9.62 -9.86
C TYR A 133 3.49 -9.93 -8.57
N HIS A 134 2.16 -9.83 -8.64
CA HIS A 134 1.33 -10.07 -7.45
C HIS A 134 1.25 -11.55 -7.09
N ARG A 135 1.32 -12.44 -8.08
CA ARG A 135 1.40 -13.87 -7.82
C ARG A 135 2.70 -14.24 -7.11
N LEU A 136 3.80 -13.61 -7.49
CA LEU A 136 5.08 -13.82 -6.82
C LEU A 136 5.04 -13.37 -5.37
N LEU A 137 4.35 -12.26 -5.07
CA LEU A 137 4.20 -11.77 -3.71
C LEU A 137 3.27 -12.65 -2.88
N ALA A 138 2.21 -13.21 -3.50
CA ALA A 138 1.23 -14.03 -2.80
C ALA A 138 1.79 -15.42 -2.46
N ASP A 139 2.53 -16.03 -3.39
CA ASP A 139 3.11 -17.36 -3.23
C ASP A 139 4.45 -17.44 -3.95
N PRO A 140 5.52 -16.94 -3.32
CA PRO A 140 6.84 -16.90 -3.96
C PRO A 140 7.38 -18.26 -4.38
N GLU A 141 7.19 -19.29 -3.56
CA GLU A 141 7.71 -20.62 -3.85
C GLU A 141 7.04 -21.25 -5.05
N HIS A 142 5.72 -21.20 -5.10
CA HIS A 142 4.95 -21.77 -6.20
C HIS A 142 5.18 -21.01 -7.51
N ALA A 143 5.16 -19.69 -7.45
CA ALA A 143 5.38 -18.85 -8.64
C ALA A 143 6.80 -19.02 -9.19
N ALA A 144 7.81 -19.12 -8.32
CA ALA A 144 9.18 -19.35 -8.73
C ALA A 144 9.34 -20.68 -9.45
N GLY A 145 8.65 -21.73 -8.98
CA GLY A 145 8.66 -23.03 -9.64
C GLY A 145 8.04 -23.00 -11.03
N GLN A 146 7.00 -22.21 -11.22
CA GLN A 146 6.36 -22.04 -12.53
C GLN A 146 7.20 -21.22 -13.50
N VAL A 147 7.89 -20.21 -13.00
CA VAL A 147 8.72 -19.34 -13.82
C VAL A 147 10.02 -20.02 -14.20
N GLY A 148 10.52 -20.93 -13.39
CA GLY A 148 11.77 -21.66 -13.63
C GLY A 148 11.71 -22.68 -14.75
N ASP A 149 10.54 -22.97 -15.27
CA ASP A 149 10.35 -23.87 -16.41
C ASP A 149 10.47 -23.13 -17.75
#